data_36d3367433f09381d0ec873297bea0dd
#
_entry.id   36d3367433f09381d0ec873297bea0dd
#
_cell.length_a   1.000
_cell.length_b   1.000
_cell.length_c   1.000
_cell.angle_alpha   90.00
_cell.angle_beta   90.00
_cell.angle_gamma   90.00
#
_symmetry.space_group_name_H-M   'P 1'
#
loop_
_entity.id
_entity.type
_entity.pdbx_description
1 polymer ?
#
loop_
_entity_poly.entity_id
_entity_poly.type
_entity_poly.pdbx_seq_one_letter_code
_entity_poly.pdbx_strand_id
1 'polypeptide(L)'
;GRVTASGFDSLDALGGSLLQDHAILPAAIELVPREANLVVKRNSTPVFGLGLMEAIPDATILANVRKQPVDGVKGKANLITDVISGQTRVGRFGWKAQQATVLGFAADAYRNEMGVTNRYFPTENAPNGDAAKLAKSDFIQDPEDAPATGLADFEKVANFMKFLGAPPQDKPTASSAAGQQLFASAGCAVCHVPSMQTGPSKDPAFDRKEVRLYSDLLLHDMGALGDGIVQAPAGPREMRTAPLWGLRASAPYLHDGRAPNVDAAIVAHDGEAKASRDRYLKLSPAQKKQLADFLMTL
;
A
#
# COMPACT_ATOMS: atom_id res chain seq x y z
N GLY A 1 1.10 7.78 -16.59
CA GLY A 1 -0.25 7.73 -17.14
C GLY A 1 -0.67 9.00 -17.82
N ARG A 2 -1.86 9.01 -18.40
CA ARG A 2 -2.43 10.15 -19.11
C ARG A 2 -3.84 10.44 -18.59
N VAL A 3 -4.06 11.66 -18.12
CA VAL A 3 -5.38 12.17 -17.75
C VAL A 3 -5.97 12.88 -18.98
N THR A 4 -7.19 12.50 -19.38
CA THR A 4 -7.92 13.07 -20.50
C THR A 4 -9.32 13.50 -20.06
N ALA A 5 -10.06 14.17 -20.93
CA ALA A 5 -11.47 14.51 -20.67
C ALA A 5 -12.37 13.28 -20.50
N SER A 6 -11.98 12.13 -21.09
CA SER A 6 -12.70 10.85 -21.00
C SER A 6 -12.27 9.98 -19.81
N GLY A 7 -11.23 10.37 -19.05
CA GLY A 7 -10.75 9.64 -17.89
C GLY A 7 -9.23 9.44 -17.87
N PHE A 8 -8.79 8.45 -17.09
CA PHE A 8 -7.39 8.08 -16.92
C PHE A 8 -7.03 6.90 -17.82
N ASP A 9 -5.89 7.03 -18.51
CA ASP A 9 -5.24 5.97 -19.28
C ASP A 9 -3.89 5.68 -18.62
N SER A 10 -3.69 4.44 -18.18
CA SER A 10 -2.46 4.00 -17.49
C SER A 10 -1.24 3.97 -18.40
N LEU A 11 -1.46 3.90 -19.72
CA LEU A 11 -0.41 3.70 -20.74
C LEU A 11 0.34 2.36 -20.61
N ASP A 12 -0.32 1.33 -20.08
CA ASP A 12 0.31 0.02 -19.84
C ASP A 12 0.91 -0.60 -21.10
N ALA A 13 0.34 -0.30 -22.27
CA ALA A 13 0.90 -0.74 -23.56
C ALA A 13 2.27 -0.13 -23.89
N LEU A 14 2.69 0.89 -23.16
CA LEU A 14 3.96 1.60 -23.36
C LEU A 14 5.00 1.28 -22.28
N GLY A 15 4.96 0.07 -21.68
CA GLY A 15 5.98 -0.38 -20.75
C GLY A 15 5.48 -0.92 -19.41
N GLY A 16 4.16 -1.08 -19.26
CA GLY A 16 3.57 -1.56 -18.00
C GLY A 16 3.23 -0.43 -17.03
N SER A 17 2.99 -0.79 -15.76
CA SER A 17 2.53 0.14 -14.73
C SER A 17 3.64 0.96 -14.05
N LEU A 18 4.88 0.54 -14.19
CA LEU A 18 6.08 1.20 -13.65
C LEU A 18 7.04 1.57 -14.78
N LEU A 19 7.76 2.67 -14.61
CA LEU A 19 8.85 3.04 -15.49
C LEU A 19 10.16 2.46 -14.93
N GLN A 20 10.87 1.68 -15.74
CA GLN A 20 12.13 1.06 -15.35
C GLN A 20 13.27 2.07 -15.45
N ASP A 21 13.99 2.28 -14.35
CA ASP A 21 15.14 3.19 -14.26
C ASP A 21 16.44 2.53 -14.73
N HIS A 22 16.51 1.21 -14.71
CA HIS A 22 17.64 0.40 -15.10
C HIS A 22 17.22 -0.68 -16.09
N ALA A 23 18.15 -1.10 -16.94
CA ALA A 23 17.96 -2.21 -17.86
C ALA A 23 19.29 -2.97 -18.06
N ILE A 24 19.20 -4.26 -18.41
CA ILE A 24 20.37 -5.10 -18.72
C ILE A 24 21.18 -4.48 -19.88
N LEU A 25 20.50 -3.97 -20.90
CA LEU A 25 21.12 -3.26 -22.01
C LEU A 25 20.71 -1.78 -21.99
N PRO A 26 21.63 -0.82 -22.19
CA PRO A 26 21.30 0.60 -22.24
C PRO A 26 20.20 0.96 -23.25
N ALA A 27 20.10 0.20 -24.35
CA ALA A 27 19.07 0.42 -25.37
C ALA A 27 17.64 0.05 -24.89
N ALA A 28 17.53 -0.74 -23.81
CA ALA A 28 16.26 -1.14 -23.21
C ALA A 28 15.81 -0.25 -22.05
N ILE A 29 16.60 0.77 -21.67
CA ILE A 29 16.19 1.76 -20.67
C ILE A 29 14.93 2.47 -21.14
N GLU A 30 13.94 2.55 -20.23
CA GLU A 30 12.68 3.21 -20.49
C GLU A 30 12.75 4.72 -20.33
N LEU A 31 12.00 5.41 -21.15
CA LEU A 31 11.79 6.84 -21.06
C LEU A 31 10.33 7.14 -20.77
N VAL A 32 10.08 8.24 -20.07
CA VAL A 32 8.68 8.69 -19.86
C VAL A 32 8.02 8.87 -21.22
N PRO A 33 6.93 8.15 -21.53
CA PRO A 33 6.22 8.30 -22.80
C PRO A 33 5.77 9.74 -23.01
N ARG A 34 5.84 10.23 -24.25
CA ARG A 34 5.40 11.61 -24.61
C ARG A 34 3.92 11.86 -24.34
N GLU A 35 3.13 10.80 -24.36
CA GLU A 35 1.70 10.77 -24.07
C GLU A 35 1.41 10.96 -22.58
N ALA A 36 2.38 10.72 -21.71
CA ALA A 36 2.19 10.84 -20.29
C ALA A 36 2.15 12.32 -19.86
N ASN A 37 1.07 12.71 -19.18
CA ASN A 37 0.94 14.02 -18.55
C ASN A 37 0.84 13.91 -17.02
N LEU A 38 0.95 12.70 -16.49
CA LEU A 38 0.98 12.41 -15.07
C LEU A 38 2.08 11.38 -14.78
N VAL A 39 3.09 11.81 -14.04
CA VAL A 39 4.18 10.96 -13.52
C VAL A 39 4.25 11.16 -12.02
N VAL A 40 4.18 10.07 -11.26
CA VAL A 40 4.22 10.11 -9.80
C VAL A 40 5.32 9.21 -9.27
N LYS A 41 5.87 9.59 -8.13
CA LYS A 41 6.79 8.74 -7.36
C LYS A 41 6.06 8.19 -6.16
N ARG A 42 6.33 6.94 -5.82
CA ARG A 42 5.81 6.30 -4.62
C ARG A 42 6.95 5.65 -3.85
N ASN A 43 6.94 5.81 -2.54
CA ASN A 43 7.80 5.02 -1.66
C ASN A 43 7.30 3.57 -1.62
N SER A 44 8.22 2.63 -1.50
CA SER A 44 7.86 1.24 -1.21
C SER A 44 7.11 1.15 0.12
N THR A 45 6.10 0.29 0.18
CA THR A 45 5.41 0.01 1.44
C THR A 45 6.30 -0.88 2.33
N PRO A 46 6.27 -0.70 3.67
CA PRO A 46 6.97 -1.61 4.58
C PRO A 46 6.54 -3.07 4.39
N VAL A 47 7.49 -4.00 4.48
CA VAL A 47 7.25 -5.43 4.25
C VAL A 47 7.05 -6.25 5.54
N PHE A 48 7.17 -5.66 6.73
CA PHE A 48 6.91 -6.32 8.00
C PHE A 48 5.41 -6.41 8.32
N GLY A 49 5.00 -7.46 9.03
CA GLY A 49 3.62 -7.67 9.47
C GLY A 49 2.63 -8.07 8.38
N LEU A 50 3.09 -8.27 7.14
CA LEU A 50 2.20 -8.52 6.00
C LEU A 50 1.40 -9.82 6.16
N GLY A 51 1.97 -10.88 6.76
CA GLY A 51 1.25 -12.12 7.02
C GLY A 51 0.11 -11.96 8.02
N LEU A 52 0.27 -11.10 9.03
CA LEU A 52 -0.81 -10.75 9.95
C LEU A 52 -1.92 -9.97 9.22
N MET A 53 -1.57 -9.02 8.34
CA MET A 53 -2.54 -8.31 7.52
C MET A 53 -3.29 -9.26 6.57
N GLU A 54 -2.60 -10.20 5.93
CA GLU A 54 -3.22 -11.20 5.04
C GLU A 54 -4.22 -12.08 5.81
N ALA A 55 -3.88 -12.45 7.04
CA ALA A 55 -4.70 -13.31 7.89
C ALA A 55 -5.98 -12.62 8.45
N ILE A 56 -6.13 -11.31 8.33
CA ILE A 56 -7.37 -10.61 8.66
C ILE A 56 -8.46 -11.01 7.66
N PRO A 57 -9.63 -11.54 8.08
CA PRO A 57 -10.70 -11.91 7.18
C PRO A 57 -11.23 -10.70 6.37
N ASP A 58 -11.59 -10.93 5.10
CA ASP A 58 -12.23 -9.91 4.27
C ASP A 58 -13.47 -9.30 4.96
N ALA A 59 -14.27 -10.13 5.64
CA ALA A 59 -15.43 -9.67 6.39
C ALA A 59 -15.08 -8.66 7.50
N THR A 60 -13.93 -8.82 8.16
CA THR A 60 -13.45 -7.88 9.18
C THR A 60 -13.12 -6.52 8.57
N ILE A 61 -12.47 -6.50 7.40
CA ILE A 61 -12.17 -5.25 6.68
C ILE A 61 -13.47 -4.61 6.18
N LEU A 62 -14.37 -5.40 5.59
CA LEU A 62 -15.68 -4.92 5.11
C LEU A 62 -16.55 -4.32 6.23
N ALA A 63 -16.44 -4.82 7.46
CA ALA A 63 -17.14 -4.27 8.61
C ALA A 63 -16.72 -2.84 8.98
N ASN A 64 -15.53 -2.39 8.55
CA ASN A 64 -15.06 -1.01 8.73
C ASN A 64 -15.73 -0.03 7.74
N VAL A 65 -16.33 -0.50 6.65
CA VAL A 65 -17.04 0.37 5.68
C VAL A 65 -18.30 0.92 6.34
N ARG A 66 -18.41 2.24 6.38
CA ARG A 66 -19.51 2.92 7.07
C ARG A 66 -20.74 3.05 6.17
N LYS A 67 -21.90 2.68 6.68
CA LYS A 67 -23.17 2.92 5.99
C LYS A 67 -23.48 4.42 5.90
N GLN A 68 -23.19 5.15 6.97
CA GLN A 68 -23.30 6.61 7.05
C GLN A 68 -21.93 7.19 7.40
N PRO A 69 -21.52 8.29 6.77
CA PRO A 69 -20.24 8.93 7.08
C PRO A 69 -20.17 9.37 8.56
N VAL A 70 -19.00 9.19 9.16
CA VAL A 70 -18.65 9.75 10.49
C VAL A 70 -17.59 10.80 10.26
N ASP A 71 -17.86 12.05 10.63
CA ASP A 71 -16.98 13.19 10.34
C ASP A 71 -16.62 13.35 8.83
N GLY A 72 -17.51 12.94 7.95
CA GLY A 72 -17.26 12.90 6.51
C GLY A 72 -16.53 11.65 6.02
N VAL A 73 -16.08 10.78 6.92
CA VAL A 73 -15.36 9.55 6.60
C VAL A 73 -16.33 8.42 6.33
N LYS A 74 -16.24 7.81 5.16
CA LYS A 74 -17.03 6.64 4.79
C LYS A 74 -16.14 5.40 4.65
N GLY A 75 -15.05 5.52 3.91
CA GLY A 75 -14.19 4.41 3.50
C GLY A 75 -14.83 3.53 2.42
N LYS A 76 -13.99 2.90 1.64
CA LYS A 76 -14.38 1.99 0.55
C LYS A 76 -13.46 0.78 0.53
N ALA A 77 -14.02 -0.42 0.61
CA ALA A 77 -13.23 -1.64 0.38
C ALA A 77 -12.87 -1.75 -1.11
N ASN A 78 -11.61 -2.04 -1.40
CA ASN A 78 -11.18 -2.30 -2.77
C ASN A 78 -11.41 -3.78 -3.11
N LEU A 79 -12.50 -4.08 -3.84
CA LEU A 79 -12.79 -5.44 -4.30
C LEU A 79 -12.05 -5.69 -5.61
N ILE A 80 -11.13 -6.64 -5.57
CA ILE A 80 -10.27 -7.00 -6.72
C ILE A 80 -10.37 -8.49 -7.02
N THR A 81 -10.03 -8.88 -8.24
CA THR A 81 -9.78 -10.30 -8.55
C THR A 81 -8.37 -10.64 -8.09
N ASP A 82 -8.27 -11.50 -7.07
CA ASP A 82 -6.97 -11.99 -6.59
C ASP A 82 -6.34 -12.92 -7.65
N VAL A 83 -5.16 -12.57 -8.11
CA VAL A 83 -4.45 -13.30 -9.17
C VAL A 83 -4.11 -14.74 -8.77
N ILE A 84 -3.98 -15.01 -7.47
CA ILE A 84 -3.62 -16.33 -6.96
C ILE A 84 -4.81 -17.30 -6.99
N SER A 85 -5.97 -16.84 -6.53
CA SER A 85 -7.17 -17.68 -6.38
C SER A 85 -8.20 -17.50 -7.49
N GLY A 86 -8.10 -16.46 -8.30
CA GLY A 86 -9.11 -16.06 -9.29
C GLY A 86 -10.42 -15.56 -8.68
N GLN A 87 -10.49 -15.42 -7.36
CA GLN A 87 -11.70 -15.01 -6.65
C GLN A 87 -11.69 -13.50 -6.36
N THR A 88 -12.89 -12.94 -6.20
CA THR A 88 -13.02 -11.56 -5.70
C THR A 88 -12.65 -11.53 -4.22
N ARG A 89 -11.66 -10.72 -3.87
CA ARG A 89 -11.14 -10.52 -2.52
C ARG A 89 -11.06 -9.05 -2.18
N VAL A 90 -10.95 -8.73 -0.89
CA VAL A 90 -10.61 -7.38 -0.44
C VAL A 90 -9.11 -7.16 -0.60
N GLY A 91 -8.73 -6.23 -1.47
CA GLY A 91 -7.35 -5.77 -1.59
C GLY A 91 -6.89 -5.07 -0.32
N ARG A 92 -5.63 -5.29 0.06
CA ARG A 92 -5.05 -4.78 1.31
C ARG A 92 -3.58 -4.40 1.21
N PHE A 93 -2.91 -4.77 0.14
CA PHE A 93 -1.50 -4.44 -0.11
C PHE A 93 -1.36 -3.41 -1.23
N GLY A 94 -0.24 -2.66 -1.18
CA GLY A 94 0.01 -1.49 -2.01
C GLY A 94 -0.75 -0.24 -1.54
N TRP A 95 -0.36 0.91 -2.07
CA TRP A 95 -0.95 2.22 -1.69
C TRP A 95 -2.42 2.37 -2.07
N LYS A 96 -2.87 1.63 -3.08
CA LYS A 96 -4.26 1.62 -3.54
C LYS A 96 -4.98 0.29 -3.28
N ALA A 97 -4.45 -0.53 -2.35
CA ALA A 97 -5.03 -1.82 -2.00
C ALA A 97 -5.25 -2.72 -3.23
N GLN A 98 -4.31 -2.74 -4.16
CA GLN A 98 -4.44 -3.44 -5.44
C GLN A 98 -4.13 -4.93 -5.38
N GLN A 99 -3.59 -5.45 -4.27
CA GLN A 99 -3.29 -6.87 -4.08
C GLN A 99 -3.98 -7.41 -2.82
N ALA A 100 -4.49 -8.65 -2.87
CA ALA A 100 -5.18 -9.28 -1.74
C ALA A 100 -4.26 -10.20 -0.91
N THR A 101 -3.20 -10.73 -1.53
CA THR A 101 -2.29 -11.71 -0.93
C THR A 101 -0.84 -11.25 -1.03
N VAL A 102 -0.01 -11.69 -0.07
CA VAL A 102 1.45 -11.42 -0.10
C VAL A 102 2.09 -12.10 -1.30
N LEU A 103 1.58 -13.30 -1.66
CA LEU A 103 2.08 -14.04 -2.82
C LEU A 103 1.78 -13.29 -4.13
N GLY A 104 0.55 -12.77 -4.31
CA GLY A 104 0.19 -11.97 -5.48
C GLY A 104 1.01 -10.68 -5.56
N PHE A 105 1.25 -10.04 -4.41
CA PHE A 105 2.07 -8.83 -4.33
C PHE A 105 3.53 -9.11 -4.71
N ALA A 106 4.13 -10.22 -4.22
CA ALA A 106 5.48 -10.62 -4.58
C ALA A 106 5.60 -10.96 -6.08
N ALA A 107 4.65 -11.73 -6.61
CA ALA A 107 4.63 -12.10 -8.02
C ALA A 107 4.53 -10.90 -8.97
N ASP A 108 3.69 -9.91 -8.59
CA ASP A 108 3.53 -8.64 -9.32
C ASP A 108 4.80 -7.79 -9.27
N ALA A 109 5.43 -7.70 -8.09
CA ALA A 109 6.68 -6.96 -7.90
C ALA A 109 7.84 -7.57 -8.69
N TYR A 110 7.96 -8.90 -8.73
CA TYR A 110 8.98 -9.58 -9.52
C TYR A 110 8.93 -9.15 -10.99
N ARG A 111 7.73 -9.17 -11.60
CA ARG A 111 7.58 -8.74 -13.00
C ARG A 111 7.79 -7.23 -13.17
N ASN A 112 7.12 -6.41 -12.35
CA ASN A 112 7.07 -4.97 -12.59
C ASN A 112 8.29 -4.21 -12.07
N GLU A 113 8.96 -4.70 -11.01
CA GLU A 113 10.10 -4.01 -10.38
C GLU A 113 11.44 -4.63 -10.75
N MET A 114 11.47 -5.92 -11.10
CA MET A 114 12.70 -6.66 -11.39
C MET A 114 12.79 -7.15 -12.84
N GLY A 115 11.69 -7.14 -13.61
CA GLY A 115 11.64 -7.71 -14.94
C GLY A 115 11.74 -9.24 -14.94
N VAL A 116 11.29 -9.91 -13.88
CA VAL A 116 11.35 -11.37 -13.75
C VAL A 116 9.95 -11.94 -13.83
N THR A 117 9.64 -12.63 -14.90
CA THR A 117 8.34 -13.28 -15.12
C THR A 117 8.16 -14.50 -14.24
N ASN A 118 6.89 -14.83 -13.96
CA ASN A 118 6.51 -15.96 -13.12
C ASN A 118 5.16 -16.53 -13.58
N ARG A 119 4.75 -17.68 -13.04
CA ARG A 119 3.52 -18.37 -13.48
C ARG A 119 2.22 -17.57 -13.33
N TYR A 120 2.18 -16.54 -12.49
CA TYR A 120 1.02 -15.64 -12.33
C TYR A 120 1.09 -14.43 -13.23
N PHE A 121 2.30 -14.03 -13.62
CA PHE A 121 2.60 -12.95 -14.54
C PHE A 121 3.63 -13.44 -15.58
N PRO A 122 3.20 -14.30 -16.53
CA PRO A 122 4.13 -15.01 -17.43
C PRO A 122 4.59 -14.18 -18.64
N THR A 123 4.17 -12.93 -18.74
CA THR A 123 4.49 -12.07 -19.89
C THR A 123 5.33 -10.89 -19.43
N GLU A 124 6.45 -10.68 -20.10
CA GLU A 124 7.36 -9.56 -19.91
C GLU A 124 6.70 -8.22 -20.28
N ASN A 125 7.12 -7.14 -19.59
CA ASN A 125 6.79 -5.79 -20.00
C ASN A 125 7.81 -5.33 -21.07
N ALA A 126 7.33 -5.00 -22.28
CA ALA A 126 8.22 -4.50 -23.32
C ALA A 126 8.68 -3.07 -23.03
N PRO A 127 10.00 -2.76 -23.08
CA PRO A 127 10.50 -1.40 -22.79
C PRO A 127 9.85 -0.35 -23.71
N ASN A 128 9.11 0.58 -23.13
CA ASN A 128 8.28 1.56 -23.84
C ASN A 128 7.31 0.93 -24.88
N GLY A 129 6.88 -0.31 -24.65
CA GLY A 129 6.01 -1.06 -25.58
C GLY A 129 6.72 -1.62 -26.81
N ASP A 130 8.04 -1.54 -26.89
CA ASP A 130 8.85 -1.97 -28.04
C ASP A 130 9.26 -3.44 -27.92
N ALA A 131 8.47 -4.31 -28.55
CA ALA A 131 8.76 -5.75 -28.57
C ALA A 131 10.10 -6.12 -29.24
N ALA A 132 10.60 -5.27 -30.16
CA ALA A 132 11.91 -5.52 -30.79
C ALA A 132 13.07 -5.20 -29.83
N LYS A 133 12.91 -4.24 -28.93
CA LYS A 133 13.85 -4.01 -27.83
C LYS A 133 13.82 -5.15 -26.83
N LEU A 134 12.62 -5.60 -26.44
CA LEU A 134 12.46 -6.74 -25.54
C LEU A 134 13.19 -7.97 -26.09
N ALA A 135 12.91 -8.37 -27.33
CA ALA A 135 13.53 -9.53 -27.97
C ALA A 135 15.06 -9.48 -28.09
N LYS A 136 15.67 -8.30 -27.92
CA LYS A 136 17.13 -8.12 -27.92
C LYS A 136 17.73 -8.13 -26.51
N SER A 137 16.94 -7.91 -25.46
CA SER A 137 17.39 -7.80 -24.08
C SER A 137 16.94 -8.95 -23.19
N ASP A 138 15.88 -9.63 -23.57
CA ASP A 138 15.37 -10.80 -22.91
C ASP A 138 15.97 -12.06 -23.59
N PHE A 139 16.75 -12.82 -22.82
CA PHE A 139 17.43 -14.04 -23.28
C PHE A 139 16.98 -15.28 -22.51
N ILE A 140 16.09 -15.12 -21.55
CA ILE A 140 15.60 -16.17 -20.68
C ILE A 140 14.17 -16.53 -21.11
N GLN A 141 13.87 -17.82 -21.10
CA GLN A 141 12.53 -18.28 -21.49
C GLN A 141 11.51 -17.95 -20.39
N ASP A 142 10.40 -17.35 -20.77
CA ASP A 142 9.26 -17.07 -19.88
C ASP A 142 8.41 -18.34 -19.57
N PRO A 143 7.93 -18.46 -18.34
CA PRO A 143 8.24 -17.65 -17.17
C PRO A 143 9.58 -18.04 -16.52
N GLU A 144 10.44 -17.06 -16.26
CA GLU A 144 11.81 -17.27 -15.73
C GLU A 144 11.81 -17.91 -14.34
N ASP A 145 10.93 -17.45 -13.44
CA ASP A 145 10.83 -17.95 -12.07
C ASP A 145 9.72 -18.99 -11.94
N ALA A 146 9.88 -20.11 -12.65
CA ALA A 146 8.97 -21.24 -12.63
C ALA A 146 9.73 -22.58 -12.58
N PRO A 147 10.33 -22.95 -11.43
CA PRO A 147 11.10 -24.17 -11.32
C PRO A 147 10.24 -25.42 -11.57
N ALA A 148 10.82 -26.45 -12.17
CA ALA A 148 10.13 -27.71 -12.41
C ALA A 148 9.70 -28.41 -11.11
N THR A 149 10.43 -28.20 -10.01
CA THR A 149 10.14 -28.75 -8.68
C THR A 149 10.46 -27.71 -7.59
N GLY A 150 9.73 -27.80 -6.47
CA GLY A 150 9.92 -26.92 -5.31
C GLY A 150 9.23 -25.55 -5.46
N LEU A 151 9.69 -24.59 -4.67
CA LEU A 151 9.17 -23.23 -4.66
C LEU A 151 10.00 -22.33 -5.58
N ALA A 152 9.32 -21.50 -6.36
CA ALA A 152 9.91 -20.38 -7.08
C ALA A 152 10.49 -19.33 -6.11
N ASP A 153 11.37 -18.46 -6.57
CA ASP A 153 12.02 -17.48 -5.69
C ASP A 153 11.03 -16.44 -5.19
N PHE A 154 10.09 -15.98 -6.02
CA PHE A 154 9.02 -15.09 -5.56
C PHE A 154 8.15 -15.71 -4.47
N GLU A 155 7.97 -17.05 -4.45
CA GLU A 155 7.24 -17.75 -3.39
C GLU A 155 8.04 -17.81 -2.08
N LYS A 156 9.36 -18.01 -2.18
CA LYS A 156 10.26 -17.97 -1.01
C LYS A 156 10.29 -16.57 -0.40
N VAL A 157 10.35 -15.52 -1.24
CA VAL A 157 10.27 -14.13 -0.80
C VAL A 157 8.92 -13.82 -0.18
N ALA A 158 7.80 -14.26 -0.77
CA ALA A 158 6.48 -14.13 -0.18
C ALA A 158 6.38 -14.80 1.19
N ASN A 159 6.93 -16.02 1.33
CA ASN A 159 7.00 -16.71 2.63
C ASN A 159 7.85 -15.93 3.64
N PHE A 160 9.00 -15.42 3.25
CA PHE A 160 9.82 -14.57 4.12
C PHE A 160 9.03 -13.34 4.61
N MET A 161 8.38 -12.60 3.70
CA MET A 161 7.58 -11.43 4.05
C MET A 161 6.38 -11.77 4.96
N LYS A 162 5.74 -12.93 4.76
CA LYS A 162 4.64 -13.39 5.63
C LYS A 162 5.08 -13.57 7.07
N PHE A 163 6.26 -14.12 7.30
CA PHE A 163 6.78 -14.40 8.64
C PHE A 163 7.64 -13.27 9.20
N LEU A 164 7.88 -12.21 8.47
CA LEU A 164 8.55 -11.02 9.00
C LEU A 164 7.61 -10.29 9.95
N GLY A 165 7.93 -10.36 11.25
CA GLY A 165 7.08 -9.84 12.33
C GLY A 165 6.87 -8.32 12.24
N ALA A 166 5.69 -7.87 12.65
CA ALA A 166 5.45 -6.44 12.84
C ALA A 166 6.31 -5.90 14.01
N PRO A 167 6.82 -4.66 13.92
CA PRO A 167 7.54 -4.05 15.03
C PRO A 167 6.66 -3.98 16.28
N PRO A 168 7.19 -4.28 17.46
CA PRO A 168 6.43 -4.14 18.69
C PRO A 168 6.20 -2.66 19.01
N GLN A 169 5.04 -2.37 19.57
CA GLN A 169 4.75 -1.05 20.13
C GLN A 169 5.60 -0.82 21.39
N ASP A 170 6.17 0.37 21.54
CA ASP A 170 6.92 0.75 22.72
C ASP A 170 6.03 0.88 23.96
N LYS A 171 6.61 0.74 25.14
CA LYS A 171 5.89 0.93 26.41
C LYS A 171 5.39 2.39 26.50
N PRO A 172 4.13 2.59 26.92
CA PRO A 172 3.57 3.94 27.02
C PRO A 172 4.28 4.75 28.12
N THR A 173 4.50 6.02 27.84
CA THR A 173 4.87 7.06 28.80
C THR A 173 3.64 7.88 29.16
N ALA A 174 3.71 8.75 30.17
CA ALA A 174 2.62 9.66 30.49
C ALA A 174 2.27 10.56 29.29
N SER A 175 3.29 11.02 28.53
CA SER A 175 3.10 11.83 27.34
C SER A 175 2.40 11.06 26.23
N SER A 176 2.88 9.85 25.89
CA SER A 176 2.29 9.03 24.83
C SER A 176 0.88 8.54 25.19
N ALA A 177 0.59 8.27 26.47
CA ALA A 177 -0.76 7.92 26.92
C ALA A 177 -1.76 9.09 26.72
N ALA A 178 -1.35 10.33 27.03
CA ALA A 178 -2.14 11.52 26.71
C ALA A 178 -2.28 11.69 25.20
N GLY A 179 -1.23 11.42 24.43
CA GLY A 179 -1.24 11.42 22.96
C GLY A 179 -2.21 10.44 22.35
N GLN A 180 -2.35 9.24 22.92
CA GLN A 180 -3.33 8.25 22.48
C GLN A 180 -4.77 8.76 22.65
N GLN A 181 -5.06 9.48 23.73
CA GLN A 181 -6.37 10.11 23.92
C GLN A 181 -6.62 11.23 22.89
N LEU A 182 -5.57 12.01 22.57
CA LEU A 182 -5.64 13.04 21.52
C LEU A 182 -5.85 12.41 20.13
N PHE A 183 -5.21 11.28 19.84
CA PHE A 183 -5.40 10.51 18.60
C PHE A 183 -6.88 10.12 18.42
N ALA A 184 -7.52 9.63 19.47
CA ALA A 184 -8.93 9.30 19.44
C ALA A 184 -9.83 10.55 19.32
N SER A 185 -9.61 11.57 20.15
CA SER A 185 -10.44 12.78 20.17
C SER A 185 -10.28 13.66 18.93
N ALA A 186 -9.12 13.67 18.30
CA ALA A 186 -8.91 14.31 17.00
C ALA A 186 -9.57 13.55 15.84
N GLY A 187 -10.05 12.32 16.06
CA GLY A 187 -10.74 11.52 15.06
C GLY A 187 -9.80 10.68 14.16
N CYS A 188 -8.51 10.60 14.47
CA CYS A 188 -7.55 9.79 13.70
C CYS A 188 -7.94 8.31 13.69
N ALA A 189 -8.48 7.80 14.81
CA ALA A 189 -8.93 6.42 14.97
C ALA A 189 -10.13 6.06 14.07
N VAL A 190 -10.75 7.02 13.39
CA VAL A 190 -11.86 6.75 12.46
C VAL A 190 -11.37 5.99 11.22
N CYS A 191 -10.18 6.30 10.68
CA CYS A 191 -9.52 5.56 9.61
C CYS A 191 -8.42 4.65 10.18
N HIS A 192 -7.59 5.18 11.07
CA HIS A 192 -6.53 4.43 11.73
C HIS A 192 -7.09 3.60 12.91
N VAL A 193 -7.93 2.62 12.59
CA VAL A 193 -8.53 1.68 13.56
C VAL A 193 -7.41 0.98 14.33
N PRO A 194 -7.39 1.05 15.68
CA PRO A 194 -6.25 0.59 16.47
C PRO A 194 -5.88 -0.87 16.27
N SER A 195 -6.86 -1.76 16.22
CA SER A 195 -6.58 -3.18 16.01
C SER A 195 -7.70 -3.88 15.25
N MET A 196 -7.33 -4.98 14.59
CA MET A 196 -8.23 -5.98 14.02
C MET A 196 -7.80 -7.37 14.47
N GLN A 197 -8.63 -8.37 14.25
CA GLN A 197 -8.32 -9.76 14.59
C GLN A 197 -8.14 -10.60 13.34
N THR A 198 -7.10 -11.45 13.33
CA THR A 198 -6.94 -12.48 12.31
C THR A 198 -7.99 -13.57 12.44
N GLY A 199 -8.25 -14.25 11.34
CA GLY A 199 -9.14 -15.42 11.32
C GLY A 199 -8.51 -16.67 11.94
N PRO A 200 -9.28 -17.80 11.94
CA PRO A 200 -8.72 -19.10 12.27
C PRO A 200 -7.62 -19.49 11.31
N SER A 201 -6.51 -19.99 11.82
CA SER A 201 -5.37 -20.48 11.03
C SER A 201 -4.81 -21.78 11.61
N LYS A 202 -4.28 -22.64 10.73
CA LYS A 202 -3.51 -23.80 11.16
C LYS A 202 -2.12 -23.40 11.68
N ASP A 203 -1.61 -22.24 11.21
CA ASP A 203 -0.35 -21.69 11.67
C ASP A 203 -0.60 -20.86 12.95
N PRO A 204 0.01 -21.24 14.10
CA PRO A 204 -0.16 -20.51 15.35
C PRO A 204 0.27 -19.05 15.30
N ALA A 205 1.16 -18.68 14.37
CA ALA A 205 1.61 -17.29 14.20
C ALA A 205 0.47 -16.38 13.74
N PHE A 206 -0.55 -16.94 13.05
CA PHE A 206 -1.66 -16.19 12.46
C PHE A 206 -3.03 -16.54 13.06
N ASP A 207 -3.14 -17.55 13.94
CA ASP A 207 -4.42 -18.01 14.48
C ASP A 207 -4.98 -17.03 15.51
N ARG A 208 -6.09 -16.38 15.21
CA ARG A 208 -6.89 -15.48 16.08
C ARG A 208 -6.01 -14.47 16.86
N LYS A 209 -5.06 -13.83 16.17
CA LYS A 209 -4.18 -12.81 16.76
C LYS A 209 -4.84 -11.43 16.75
N GLU A 210 -4.67 -10.66 17.82
CA GLU A 210 -4.90 -9.23 17.78
C GLU A 210 -3.77 -8.57 16.98
N VAL A 211 -4.14 -7.79 15.96
CA VAL A 211 -3.21 -7.09 15.07
C VAL A 211 -3.37 -5.60 15.27
N ARG A 212 -2.41 -4.97 15.94
CA ARG A 212 -2.41 -3.53 16.26
C ARG A 212 -1.78 -2.72 15.12
N LEU A 213 -2.41 -2.74 13.96
CA LEU A 213 -1.88 -2.10 12.76
C LEU A 213 -2.25 -0.61 12.64
N TYR A 214 -3.23 -0.12 13.39
CA TYR A 214 -3.73 1.26 13.29
C TYR A 214 -4.13 1.62 11.85
N SER A 215 -4.99 0.81 11.25
CA SER A 215 -5.53 0.99 9.91
C SER A 215 -6.83 0.21 9.78
N ASP A 216 -7.79 0.74 9.03
CA ASP A 216 -9.00 0.01 8.61
C ASP A 216 -8.79 -0.76 7.30
N LEU A 217 -7.65 -0.59 6.63
CA LEU A 217 -7.28 -1.15 5.32
C LEU A 217 -8.22 -0.73 4.18
N LEU A 218 -9.05 0.29 4.37
CA LEU A 218 -9.95 0.83 3.36
C LEU A 218 -9.27 1.91 2.51
N LEU A 219 -9.85 2.14 1.35
CA LEU A 219 -9.59 3.32 0.52
C LEU A 219 -10.40 4.50 1.05
N HIS A 220 -9.79 5.67 1.08
CA HIS A 220 -10.42 6.96 1.38
C HIS A 220 -10.10 7.98 0.31
N ASP A 221 -11.06 8.83 -0.02
CA ASP A 221 -10.79 10.02 -0.84
C ASP A 221 -9.94 10.99 -0.02
N MET A 222 -8.68 11.13 -0.40
CA MET A 222 -7.70 11.96 0.30
C MET A 222 -7.56 13.36 -0.32
N GLY A 223 -8.50 13.77 -1.18
CA GLY A 223 -8.48 15.10 -1.77
C GLY A 223 -7.17 15.42 -2.50
N ALA A 224 -6.52 16.50 -2.11
CA ALA A 224 -5.24 16.95 -2.68
C ALA A 224 -4.04 16.03 -2.35
N LEU A 225 -4.18 15.13 -1.38
CA LEU A 225 -3.16 14.13 -1.08
C LEU A 225 -3.20 12.92 -2.04
N GLY A 226 -4.27 12.76 -2.82
CA GLY A 226 -4.32 11.74 -3.86
C GLY A 226 -3.27 12.00 -4.94
N ASP A 227 -2.78 10.93 -5.58
CA ASP A 227 -1.69 10.99 -6.55
C ASP A 227 -2.13 11.11 -8.02
N GLY A 228 -3.43 11.12 -8.26
CA GLY A 228 -4.01 11.23 -9.61
C GLY A 228 -4.04 9.92 -10.40
N ILE A 229 -3.33 8.89 -9.96
CA ILE A 229 -3.29 7.58 -10.63
C ILE A 229 -4.57 6.79 -10.32
N VAL A 230 -5.17 6.20 -11.36
CA VAL A 230 -6.23 5.21 -11.22
C VAL A 230 -5.63 3.81 -11.31
N GLN A 231 -5.86 2.99 -10.29
CA GLN A 231 -5.60 1.55 -10.30
C GLN A 231 -6.92 0.85 -9.99
N ALA A 232 -7.73 0.67 -11.04
CA ALA A 232 -9.12 0.23 -10.89
C ALA A 232 -9.25 -1.00 -9.97
N PRO A 233 -10.25 -0.98 -9.07
CA PRO A 233 -11.31 0.02 -8.93
C PRO A 233 -10.98 1.26 -8.05
N ALA A 234 -9.71 1.43 -7.64
CA ALA A 234 -9.28 2.61 -6.87
C ALA A 234 -9.13 3.86 -7.76
N GLY A 235 -9.81 4.93 -7.38
CA GLY A 235 -9.83 6.21 -8.10
C GLY A 235 -8.58 7.09 -7.85
N PRO A 236 -8.49 8.24 -8.54
CA PRO A 236 -7.27 9.08 -8.54
C PRO A 236 -6.95 9.71 -7.19
N ARG A 237 -7.96 9.95 -6.35
CA ARG A 237 -7.80 10.55 -5.02
C ARG A 237 -7.87 9.52 -3.90
N GLU A 238 -8.21 8.26 -4.22
CA GLU A 238 -8.37 7.21 -3.22
C GLU A 238 -7.02 6.60 -2.86
N MET A 239 -6.70 6.58 -1.56
CA MET A 239 -5.51 5.96 -0.99
C MET A 239 -5.91 5.05 0.15
N ARG A 240 -5.22 3.90 0.28
CA ARG A 240 -5.44 2.98 1.41
C ARG A 240 -4.89 3.59 2.69
N THR A 241 -5.65 3.48 3.79
CA THR A 241 -5.12 3.80 5.12
C THR A 241 -3.87 2.97 5.40
N ALA A 242 -2.71 3.64 5.48
CA ALA A 242 -1.45 2.97 5.79
C ALA A 242 -1.45 2.48 7.25
N PRO A 243 -0.96 1.27 7.55
CA PRO A 243 -0.64 0.87 8.91
C PRO A 243 0.36 1.82 9.54
N LEU A 244 0.21 2.08 10.86
CA LEU A 244 1.11 2.98 11.58
C LEU A 244 2.17 2.25 12.42
N TRP A 245 2.14 0.92 12.48
CA TRP A 245 3.21 0.17 13.13
C TRP A 245 4.57 0.43 12.45
N GLY A 246 5.63 0.57 13.25
CA GLY A 246 6.95 0.90 12.74
C GLY A 246 7.10 2.33 12.22
N LEU A 247 6.15 3.22 12.53
CA LEU A 247 6.14 4.60 12.05
C LEU A 247 7.45 5.34 12.38
N ARG A 248 8.06 5.06 13.54
CA ARG A 248 9.33 5.65 13.98
C ARG A 248 10.52 5.39 13.04
N ALA A 249 10.45 4.34 12.21
CA ALA A 249 11.49 3.96 11.26
C ALA A 249 11.09 4.21 9.79
N SER A 250 9.93 4.83 9.54
CA SER A 250 9.33 4.90 8.20
C SER A 250 9.46 6.26 7.51
N ALA A 251 10.19 7.21 8.10
CA ALA A 251 10.42 8.51 7.44
C ALA A 251 11.26 8.37 6.15
N PRO A 252 11.00 9.17 5.11
CA PRO A 252 9.95 10.18 5.00
C PRO A 252 8.55 9.57 4.79
N TYR A 253 7.53 10.26 5.29
CA TYR A 253 6.16 9.75 5.34
C TYR A 253 5.33 10.09 4.10
N LEU A 254 4.15 9.47 4.03
CA LEU A 254 3.19 9.48 2.94
C LEU A 254 3.65 8.64 1.74
N HIS A 255 2.71 8.39 0.81
CA HIS A 255 2.95 7.51 -0.33
C HIS A 255 4.11 7.97 -1.25
N ASP A 256 4.41 9.25 -1.26
CA ASP A 256 5.45 9.88 -2.10
C ASP A 256 6.63 10.47 -1.31
N GLY A 257 6.66 10.27 0.00
CA GLY A 257 7.75 10.75 0.84
C GLY A 257 7.81 12.27 1.05
N ARG A 258 6.74 13.01 0.70
CA ARG A 258 6.75 14.48 0.81
C ARG A 258 6.83 15.02 2.23
N ALA A 259 6.49 14.21 3.23
CA ALA A 259 6.45 14.63 4.62
C ALA A 259 7.69 14.15 5.38
N PRO A 260 8.58 15.07 5.79
CA PRO A 260 9.82 14.71 6.49
C PRO A 260 9.58 14.29 7.94
N ASN A 261 8.44 14.61 8.51
CA ASN A 261 8.07 14.29 9.89
C ASN A 261 6.55 14.07 10.02
N VAL A 262 6.13 13.59 11.19
CA VAL A 262 4.73 13.24 11.47
C VAL A 262 3.81 14.45 11.43
N ASP A 263 4.25 15.62 11.89
CA ASP A 263 3.47 16.86 11.83
C ASP A 263 3.13 17.21 10.38
N ALA A 264 4.12 17.22 9.50
CA ALA A 264 3.93 17.48 8.07
C ALA A 264 3.00 16.43 7.42
N ALA A 265 3.11 15.16 7.83
CA ALA A 265 2.23 14.11 7.34
C ALA A 265 0.77 14.34 7.74
N ILE A 266 0.50 14.70 9.01
CA ILE A 266 -0.86 15.00 9.49
C ILE A 266 -1.42 16.23 8.79
N VAL A 267 -0.63 17.28 8.63
CA VAL A 267 -1.04 18.54 7.95
C VAL A 267 -1.40 18.31 6.48
N ALA A 268 -0.75 17.35 5.82
CA ALA A 268 -1.03 17.01 4.42
C ALA A 268 -2.33 16.21 4.22
N HIS A 269 -2.95 15.68 5.28
CA HIS A 269 -4.22 14.96 5.18
C HIS A 269 -5.33 15.88 4.66
N ASP A 270 -6.15 15.37 3.73
CA ASP A 270 -7.25 16.12 3.12
C ASP A 270 -8.44 15.19 2.80
N GLY A 271 -9.42 15.68 2.05
CA GLY A 271 -10.61 14.90 1.69
C GLY A 271 -11.35 14.37 2.91
N GLU A 272 -11.55 13.05 3.00
CA GLU A 272 -12.23 12.41 4.15
C GLU A 272 -11.49 12.66 5.47
N ALA A 273 -10.17 12.84 5.46
CA ALA A 273 -9.38 13.09 6.66
C ALA A 273 -9.33 14.58 7.11
N LYS A 274 -9.95 15.48 6.33
CA LYS A 274 -9.91 16.93 6.57
C LYS A 274 -10.39 17.33 7.97
N ALA A 275 -11.47 16.72 8.44
CA ALA A 275 -12.02 17.04 9.77
C ALA A 275 -11.02 16.72 10.90
N SER A 276 -10.34 15.59 10.82
CA SER A 276 -9.31 15.17 11.79
C SER A 276 -8.08 16.08 11.72
N ARG A 277 -7.62 16.42 10.51
CA ARG A 277 -6.54 17.42 10.33
C ARG A 277 -6.90 18.77 10.96
N ASP A 278 -8.11 19.27 10.71
CA ASP A 278 -8.55 20.58 11.21
C ASP A 278 -8.65 20.61 12.75
N ARG A 279 -8.97 19.46 13.40
CA ARG A 279 -8.89 19.32 14.87
C ARG A 279 -7.45 19.31 15.35
N TYR A 280 -6.55 18.58 14.66
CA TYR A 280 -5.12 18.57 14.95
C TYR A 280 -4.52 19.98 14.91
N LEU A 281 -4.86 20.78 13.91
CA LEU A 281 -4.36 22.13 13.75
C LEU A 281 -4.73 23.06 14.94
N LYS A 282 -5.82 22.76 15.64
CA LYS A 282 -6.27 23.50 16.84
C LYS A 282 -5.59 23.05 18.12
N LEU A 283 -4.83 21.98 18.12
CA LEU A 283 -4.09 21.51 19.30
C LEU A 283 -2.97 22.49 19.67
N SER A 284 -2.75 22.66 20.98
CA SER A 284 -1.58 23.39 21.47
C SER A 284 -0.27 22.69 21.10
N PRO A 285 0.87 23.39 21.10
CA PRO A 285 2.16 22.77 20.85
C PRO A 285 2.46 21.57 21.76
N ALA A 286 2.08 21.66 23.03
CA ALA A 286 2.25 20.57 24.00
C ALA A 286 1.41 19.34 23.61
N GLN A 287 0.16 19.54 23.20
CA GLN A 287 -0.73 18.47 22.76
C GLN A 287 -0.24 17.82 21.45
N LYS A 288 0.25 18.62 20.51
CA LYS A 288 0.86 18.09 19.27
C LYS A 288 2.08 17.22 19.58
N LYS A 289 2.92 17.66 20.53
CA LYS A 289 4.04 16.85 21.00
C LYS A 289 3.57 15.54 21.62
N GLN A 290 2.57 15.54 22.49
CA GLN A 290 2.01 14.34 23.10
C GLN A 290 1.48 13.36 22.03
N LEU A 291 0.77 13.87 21.02
CA LEU A 291 0.28 13.04 19.90
C LEU A 291 1.44 12.45 19.11
N ALA A 292 2.48 13.23 18.81
CA ALA A 292 3.68 12.74 18.15
C ALA A 292 4.39 11.68 19.01
N ASP A 293 4.55 11.91 20.32
CA ASP A 293 5.13 10.94 21.25
C ASP A 293 4.36 9.61 21.24
N PHE A 294 3.03 9.64 21.12
CA PHE A 294 2.22 8.42 20.94
C PHE A 294 2.51 7.74 19.60
N LEU A 295 2.44 8.48 18.49
CA LEU A 295 2.65 7.92 17.16
C LEU A 295 4.05 7.28 17.01
N MET A 296 5.05 7.86 17.67
CA MET A 296 6.41 7.31 17.67
C MET A 296 6.58 6.06 18.56
N THR A 297 5.54 5.66 19.32
CA THR A 297 5.54 4.36 20.01
C THR A 297 5.06 3.20 19.14
N LEU A 298 4.45 3.48 17.99
CA LEU A 298 3.81 2.48 17.11
C LEU A 298 4.79 1.73 16.21
#